data_b814c5cd2c76452305935a55e20832ad
#
_entry.id   b814c5cd2c76452305935a55e20832ad
#
_cell.length_a   1.000
_cell.length_b   1.000
_cell.length_c   1.000
_cell.angle_alpha   90.00
_cell.angle_beta   90.00
_cell.angle_gamma   90.00
#
_symmetry.space_group_name_H-M   'P 1'
#
loop_
_entity.id
_entity.type
_entity.pdbx_description
1 polymer ?
#
loop_
_entity_poly.entity_id
_entity_poly.type
_entity_poly.pdbx_seq_one_letter_code
_entity_poly.pdbx_strand_id
1 'polypeptide(L)'
;PDIQNYVKWGRNQPILDLMMAWIEENIEPLNVKMVVIVGDLVHNNEKIINDYDGNQTTQQQWEAVSRALAKLDGKTPYIAATGNHDYSIDARGNRSSRYSEFVTTERNPLNQKVLVQNNRNEQGRPTLENSACELKSLNGQDYLFLTVEYAPRDSIVEWAKKISELE
;
A
#
# COMPACT_ATOMS: atom_id res chain seq x y z
N PRO A 1 -5.06 6.63 -5.61
CA PRO A 1 -4.67 8.02 -5.28
C PRO A 1 -3.83 8.03 -4.02
N ASP A 2 -3.09 9.11 -3.81
CA ASP A 2 -2.46 9.49 -2.57
C ASP A 2 -3.54 9.80 -1.52
N ILE A 3 -3.47 9.17 -0.34
CA ILE A 3 -4.48 9.28 0.71
C ILE A 3 -4.00 10.01 1.97
N GLN A 4 -2.75 10.44 2.02
CA GLN A 4 -2.13 11.06 3.20
C GLN A 4 -2.92 12.24 3.77
N ASN A 5 -3.49 13.09 2.90
CA ASN A 5 -4.26 14.26 3.34
C ASN A 5 -5.62 13.91 3.97
N TYR A 6 -6.14 12.71 3.71
CA TYR A 6 -7.37 12.24 4.34
C TYR A 6 -7.10 11.65 5.71
N VAL A 7 -5.93 11.05 5.95
CA VAL A 7 -5.61 10.42 7.24
C VAL A 7 -4.99 11.37 8.25
N LYS A 8 -4.26 12.41 7.81
CA LYS A 8 -3.59 13.36 8.72
C LYS A 8 -4.55 14.27 9.49
N TRP A 9 -5.76 14.47 9.01
CA TRP A 9 -6.79 15.26 9.65
C TRP A 9 -8.00 14.40 10.01
N GLY A 10 -8.36 14.29 11.29
CA GLY A 10 -9.51 13.52 11.73
C GLY A 10 -10.81 13.91 11.02
N ARG A 11 -10.98 15.20 10.72
CA ARG A 11 -12.15 15.71 9.98
C ARG A 11 -12.23 15.23 8.52
N ASN A 12 -11.12 14.79 7.94
CA ASN A 12 -11.06 14.33 6.55
C ASN A 12 -11.22 12.79 6.43
N GLN A 13 -11.04 12.04 7.52
CA GLN A 13 -11.14 10.58 7.50
C GLN A 13 -12.50 10.07 6.98
N PRO A 14 -13.66 10.70 7.31
CA PRO A 14 -14.92 10.30 6.72
C PRO A 14 -14.98 10.36 5.19
N ILE A 15 -14.18 11.23 4.55
CA ILE A 15 -14.08 11.28 3.08
C ILE A 15 -13.40 10.02 2.55
N LEU A 16 -12.31 9.58 3.19
CA LEU A 16 -11.65 8.32 2.85
C LEU A 16 -12.59 7.12 3.07
N ASP A 17 -13.32 7.12 4.18
CA ASP A 17 -14.31 6.07 4.47
C ASP A 17 -15.40 6.01 3.40
N LEU A 18 -15.86 7.16 2.90
CA LEU A 18 -16.83 7.24 1.80
C LEU A 18 -16.24 6.73 0.47
N MET A 19 -15.00 7.10 0.16
CA MET A 19 -14.31 6.61 -1.04
C MET A 19 -14.19 5.08 -1.02
N MET A 20 -13.80 4.50 0.11
CA MET A 20 -13.67 3.06 0.26
C MET A 20 -15.02 2.35 0.24
N ALA A 21 -16.07 2.92 0.83
CA ALA A 21 -17.42 2.40 0.75
C ALA A 21 -17.93 2.40 -0.70
N TRP A 22 -17.67 3.49 -1.44
CA TRP A 22 -18.04 3.55 -2.86
C TRP A 22 -17.32 2.46 -3.68
N ILE A 23 -16.02 2.25 -3.43
CA ILE A 23 -15.28 1.17 -4.11
C ILE A 23 -15.92 -0.18 -3.77
N GLU A 24 -16.16 -0.45 -2.49
CA GLU A 24 -16.76 -1.68 -1.99
C GLU A 24 -18.11 -1.99 -2.67
N GLU A 25 -18.99 -0.99 -2.74
CA GLU A 25 -20.32 -1.11 -3.37
C GLU A 25 -20.24 -1.34 -4.88
N ASN A 26 -19.15 -0.90 -5.52
CA ASN A 26 -18.97 -0.96 -6.98
C ASN A 26 -18.03 -2.08 -7.44
N ILE A 27 -17.54 -2.93 -6.55
CA ILE A 27 -16.68 -4.06 -6.93
C ILE A 27 -17.37 -4.93 -7.99
N GLU A 28 -18.57 -5.40 -7.72
CA GLU A 28 -19.32 -6.25 -8.65
C GLU A 28 -19.91 -5.48 -9.83
N PRO A 29 -20.64 -4.34 -9.65
CA PRO A 29 -21.21 -3.60 -10.75
C PRO A 29 -20.21 -3.15 -11.81
N LEU A 30 -19.01 -2.76 -11.39
CA LEU A 30 -17.92 -2.33 -12.29
C LEU A 30 -16.92 -3.42 -12.60
N ASN A 31 -17.14 -4.64 -12.08
CA ASN A 31 -16.24 -5.79 -12.28
C ASN A 31 -14.78 -5.46 -11.87
N VAL A 32 -14.59 -4.79 -10.74
CA VAL A 32 -13.27 -4.40 -10.24
C VAL A 32 -12.44 -5.64 -9.93
N LYS A 33 -11.29 -5.80 -10.58
CA LYS A 33 -10.41 -6.95 -10.40
C LYS A 33 -9.31 -6.71 -9.39
N MET A 34 -8.92 -5.46 -9.19
CA MET A 34 -7.90 -5.06 -8.22
C MET A 34 -8.03 -3.57 -7.91
N VAL A 35 -7.69 -3.18 -6.69
CA VAL A 35 -7.56 -1.78 -6.28
C VAL A 35 -6.08 -1.44 -6.13
N VAL A 36 -5.63 -0.34 -6.74
CA VAL A 36 -4.24 0.12 -6.66
C VAL A 36 -4.18 1.47 -5.95
N ILE A 37 -3.42 1.53 -4.85
CA ILE A 37 -3.10 2.74 -4.10
C ILE A 37 -1.61 3.04 -4.34
N VAL A 38 -1.31 4.26 -4.79
CA VAL A 38 -0.01 4.60 -5.39
C VAL A 38 1.02 5.17 -4.41
N GLY A 39 0.84 4.99 -3.13
CA GLY A 39 1.77 5.45 -2.08
C GLY A 39 1.26 6.66 -1.31
N ASP A 40 2.11 7.19 -0.44
CA ASP A 40 1.79 8.23 0.53
C ASP A 40 0.50 7.90 1.31
N LEU A 41 0.53 6.72 1.95
CA LEU A 41 -0.58 6.19 2.73
C LEU A 41 -0.81 7.01 4.00
N VAL A 42 0.29 7.45 4.62
CA VAL A 42 0.29 8.37 5.76
C VAL A 42 1.03 9.65 5.42
N HIS A 43 0.76 10.73 6.14
CA HIS A 43 1.50 11.97 5.95
C HIS A 43 2.82 11.97 6.70
N ASN A 44 2.91 11.22 7.80
CA ASN A 44 4.12 11.17 8.61
C ASN A 44 4.23 9.82 9.32
N ASN A 45 5.31 9.11 9.06
CA ASN A 45 5.54 7.78 9.60
C ASN A 45 5.99 7.78 11.08
N GLU A 46 6.63 8.85 11.57
CA GLU A 46 7.16 8.88 12.95
C GLU A 46 6.87 10.16 13.71
N LYS A 47 6.70 11.28 13.05
CA LYS A 47 6.74 12.59 13.71
C LYS A 47 5.65 13.50 13.19
N ILE A 48 4.91 14.12 14.10
CA ILE A 48 3.85 15.09 13.78
C ILE A 48 4.21 16.42 14.39
N ILE A 49 4.14 17.46 13.57
CA ILE A 49 4.12 18.85 14.02
C ILE A 49 2.64 19.25 14.03
N ASN A 50 2.08 19.46 15.23
CA ASN A 50 0.68 19.85 15.40
C ASN A 50 0.35 21.08 14.55
N ASP A 51 -0.85 21.06 13.99
CA ASP A 51 -1.40 22.11 13.13
C ASP A 51 -0.72 22.30 11.76
N TYR A 52 0.48 21.77 11.56
CA TYR A 52 1.15 21.76 10.26
C TYR A 52 1.01 20.39 9.58
N ASP A 53 1.36 19.32 10.28
CA ASP A 53 1.33 17.95 9.76
C ASP A 53 -0.02 17.25 9.99
N GLY A 54 -0.98 17.95 10.59
CA GLY A 54 -2.29 17.40 10.91
C GLY A 54 -2.57 17.36 12.41
N ASN A 55 -3.70 16.75 12.79
CA ASN A 55 -4.11 16.54 14.18
C ASN A 55 -4.21 15.05 14.56
N GLN A 56 -3.71 14.17 13.71
CA GLN A 56 -3.69 12.73 13.96
C GLN A 56 -2.26 12.28 14.22
N THR A 57 -2.06 11.50 15.28
CA THR A 57 -0.76 10.87 15.54
C THR A 57 -0.41 9.90 14.42
N THR A 58 0.85 9.54 14.27
CA THR A 58 1.31 8.50 13.34
C THR A 58 0.51 7.21 13.49
N GLN A 59 0.30 6.78 14.74
CA GLN A 59 -0.51 5.59 15.03
C GLN A 59 -1.93 5.73 14.49
N GLN A 60 -2.60 6.86 14.75
CA GLN A 60 -3.95 7.12 14.27
C GLN A 60 -4.04 7.19 12.74
N GLN A 61 -3.00 7.71 12.07
CA GLN A 61 -2.94 7.72 10.60
C GLN A 61 -2.85 6.31 10.04
N TRP A 62 -1.94 5.47 10.54
CA TRP A 62 -1.81 4.07 10.12
C TRP A 62 -3.06 3.24 10.44
N GLU A 63 -3.70 3.49 11.57
CA GLU A 63 -4.98 2.87 11.93
C GLU A 63 -6.10 3.28 10.96
N ALA A 64 -6.12 4.53 10.52
CA ALA A 64 -7.08 5.00 9.51
C ALA A 64 -6.86 4.31 8.17
N VAL A 65 -5.60 4.16 7.72
CA VAL A 65 -5.25 3.37 6.53
C VAL A 65 -5.73 1.93 6.70
N SER A 66 -5.44 1.33 7.84
CA SER A 66 -5.84 -0.05 8.13
C SER A 66 -7.36 -0.24 8.09
N ARG A 67 -8.14 0.69 8.67
CA ARG A 67 -9.60 0.66 8.59
C ARG A 67 -10.11 0.79 7.15
N ALA A 68 -9.48 1.67 6.38
CA ALA A 68 -9.84 1.87 4.97
C ALA A 68 -9.63 0.58 4.17
N LEU A 69 -8.47 -0.07 4.30
CA LEU A 69 -8.17 -1.34 3.63
C LEU A 69 -9.07 -2.49 4.09
N ALA A 70 -9.50 -2.50 5.36
CA ALA A 70 -10.40 -3.53 5.89
C ALA A 70 -11.74 -3.64 5.13
N LYS A 71 -12.18 -2.56 4.47
CA LYS A 71 -13.37 -2.60 3.62
C LYS A 71 -13.19 -3.44 2.36
N LEU A 72 -11.95 -3.63 1.92
CA LEU A 72 -11.57 -4.39 0.74
C LEU A 72 -11.15 -5.83 1.06
N ASP A 73 -10.78 -6.10 2.33
CA ASP A 73 -10.31 -7.42 2.77
C ASP A 73 -11.37 -8.50 2.49
N GLY A 74 -10.97 -9.55 1.76
CA GLY A 74 -11.85 -10.64 1.35
C GLY A 74 -12.83 -10.33 0.21
N LYS A 75 -12.84 -9.10 -0.32
CA LYS A 75 -13.77 -8.66 -1.38
C LYS A 75 -13.09 -8.42 -2.72
N THR A 76 -11.91 -7.82 -2.72
CA THR A 76 -11.10 -7.63 -3.92
C THR A 76 -9.62 -7.61 -3.55
N PRO A 77 -8.72 -8.09 -4.43
CA PRO A 77 -7.28 -7.88 -4.24
C PRO A 77 -6.95 -6.39 -4.25
N TYR A 78 -5.89 -6.01 -3.54
CA TYR A 78 -5.36 -4.65 -3.64
C TYR A 78 -3.84 -4.62 -3.52
N ILE A 79 -3.25 -3.59 -4.16
CA ILE A 79 -1.87 -3.19 -3.99
C ILE A 79 -1.88 -1.84 -3.28
N ALA A 80 -1.07 -1.72 -2.24
CA ALA A 80 -0.79 -0.47 -1.56
C ALA A 80 0.72 -0.21 -1.68
N ALA A 81 1.13 0.60 -2.63
CA ALA A 81 2.51 1.02 -2.77
C ALA A 81 2.93 1.94 -1.63
N THR A 82 4.22 2.16 -1.47
CA THR A 82 4.75 3.17 -0.54
C THR A 82 5.24 4.41 -1.29
N GLY A 83 5.05 5.58 -0.68
CA GLY A 83 5.62 6.85 -1.11
C GLY A 83 6.64 7.37 -0.10
N ASN A 84 7.14 8.59 -0.31
CA ASN A 84 8.18 9.16 0.54
C ASN A 84 7.68 9.47 1.97
N HIS A 85 6.41 9.78 2.15
CA HIS A 85 5.82 10.05 3.45
C HIS A 85 5.62 8.81 4.33
N ASP A 86 5.63 7.62 3.73
CA ASP A 86 5.49 6.34 4.43
C ASP A 86 6.80 5.88 5.11
N TYR A 87 7.89 6.65 4.94
CA TYR A 87 9.19 6.37 5.55
C TYR A 87 9.65 7.50 6.47
N SER A 88 10.42 7.10 7.48
CA SER A 88 11.25 7.97 8.29
C SER A 88 12.71 7.71 7.98
N ILE A 89 13.54 8.74 8.06
CA ILE A 89 14.98 8.65 7.85
C ILE A 89 15.66 9.15 9.11
N ASP A 90 16.48 8.30 9.73
CA ASP A 90 17.26 8.68 10.91
C ASP A 90 18.46 9.57 10.56
N ALA A 91 19.16 10.08 11.57
CA ALA A 91 20.35 10.93 11.38
C ALA A 91 21.53 10.22 10.70
N ARG A 92 21.49 8.90 10.57
CA ARG A 92 22.49 8.07 9.88
C ARG A 92 22.06 7.72 8.45
N GLY A 93 20.88 8.16 8.03
CA GLY A 93 20.33 7.86 6.71
C GLY A 93 19.60 6.51 6.62
N ASN A 94 19.40 5.78 7.73
CA ASN A 94 18.62 4.54 7.70
C ASN A 94 17.15 4.86 7.58
N ARG A 95 16.48 4.14 6.69
CA ARG A 95 15.03 4.24 6.51
C ARG A 95 14.29 3.25 7.38
N SER A 96 13.12 3.62 7.81
CA SER A 96 12.17 2.73 8.48
C SER A 96 10.75 3.07 8.07
N SER A 97 9.89 2.06 8.00
CA SER A 97 8.46 2.22 7.75
C SER A 97 7.67 1.32 8.68
N ARG A 98 6.53 1.81 9.12
CA ARG A 98 5.55 1.01 9.86
C ARG A 98 4.59 0.27 8.95
N TYR A 99 4.75 0.39 7.64
CA TYR A 99 3.89 -0.24 6.64
C TYR A 99 3.60 -1.71 6.95
N SER A 100 4.65 -2.50 7.20
CA SER A 100 4.52 -3.94 7.45
C SER A 100 3.82 -4.31 8.77
N GLU A 101 3.54 -3.35 9.64
CA GLU A 101 2.71 -3.57 10.84
C GLU A 101 1.21 -3.57 10.50
N PHE A 102 0.82 -2.86 9.45
CA PHE A 102 -0.57 -2.60 9.07
C PHE A 102 -0.98 -3.24 7.74
N VAL A 103 -0.04 -3.44 6.83
CA VAL A 103 -0.26 -4.01 5.51
C VAL A 103 0.59 -5.28 5.37
N THR A 104 0.12 -6.35 6.04
CA THR A 104 0.82 -7.63 6.00
C THR A 104 0.47 -8.42 4.74
N THR A 105 1.32 -9.38 4.39
CA THR A 105 1.10 -10.28 3.25
C THR A 105 -0.15 -11.14 3.42
N GLU A 106 -0.52 -11.46 4.66
CA GLU A 106 -1.63 -12.36 5.00
C GLU A 106 -2.96 -11.63 5.23
N ARG A 107 -2.92 -10.29 5.31
CA ARG A 107 -4.09 -9.47 5.68
C ARG A 107 -5.30 -9.75 4.80
N ASN A 108 -5.12 -9.68 3.48
CA ASN A 108 -6.18 -9.94 2.53
C ASN A 108 -5.97 -11.31 1.84
N PRO A 109 -6.84 -12.30 2.10
CA PRO A 109 -6.67 -13.63 1.49
C PRO A 109 -6.79 -13.63 -0.04
N LEU A 110 -7.39 -12.59 -0.63
CA LEU A 110 -7.46 -12.47 -2.09
C LEU A 110 -6.14 -11.96 -2.69
N ASN A 111 -5.32 -11.24 -1.94
CA ASN A 111 -3.98 -10.87 -2.38
C ASN A 111 -3.13 -12.11 -2.64
N GLN A 112 -3.28 -13.17 -1.81
CA GLN A 112 -2.55 -14.43 -2.00
C GLN A 112 -2.87 -15.14 -3.31
N LYS A 113 -4.04 -14.87 -3.90
CA LYS A 113 -4.44 -15.48 -5.19
C LYS A 113 -3.80 -14.81 -6.41
N VAL A 114 -3.35 -13.59 -6.24
CA VAL A 114 -2.73 -12.77 -7.31
C VAL A 114 -1.25 -12.52 -7.07
N LEU A 115 -0.75 -12.76 -5.86
CA LEU A 115 0.65 -12.59 -5.50
C LEU A 115 1.50 -13.69 -6.14
N VAL A 116 2.39 -13.30 -7.04
CA VAL A 116 3.38 -14.19 -7.67
C VAL A 116 4.61 -14.32 -6.77
N GLN A 117 5.12 -13.19 -6.32
CA GLN A 117 6.30 -13.13 -5.47
C GLN A 117 6.33 -11.83 -4.66
N ASN A 118 7.00 -11.86 -3.52
CA ASN A 118 7.39 -10.67 -2.78
C ASN A 118 8.86 -10.71 -2.37
N ASN A 119 9.39 -9.55 -2.02
CA ASN A 119 10.75 -9.43 -1.50
C ASN A 119 10.74 -8.77 -0.11
N ARG A 120 11.87 -8.86 0.58
CA ARG A 120 12.00 -8.31 1.94
C ARG A 120 12.27 -6.82 1.90
N ASN A 121 11.67 -6.10 2.86
CA ASN A 121 12.01 -4.70 3.09
C ASN A 121 13.39 -4.53 3.76
N GLU A 122 13.79 -3.29 4.06
CA GLU A 122 15.06 -3.00 4.73
C GLU A 122 15.20 -3.62 6.13
N GLN A 123 14.07 -3.86 6.81
CA GLN A 123 14.04 -4.55 8.10
C GLN A 123 14.07 -6.08 7.96
N GLY A 124 14.25 -6.61 6.74
CA GLY A 124 14.29 -8.05 6.45
C GLY A 124 12.95 -8.76 6.55
N ARG A 125 11.83 -8.03 6.60
CA ARG A 125 10.47 -8.61 6.68
C ARG A 125 9.90 -8.84 5.29
N PRO A 126 9.24 -9.99 5.02
CA PRO A 126 8.40 -10.15 3.85
C PRO A 126 7.29 -9.09 3.86
N THR A 127 7.07 -8.44 2.73
CA THR A 127 6.14 -7.30 2.69
C THR A 127 5.53 -7.12 1.31
N LEU A 128 4.40 -6.43 1.24
CA LEU A 128 3.79 -6.01 -0.02
C LEU A 128 4.40 -4.72 -0.59
N GLU A 129 5.32 -4.05 0.13
CA GLU A 129 6.09 -2.91 -0.40
C GLU A 129 6.86 -3.29 -1.67
N ASN A 130 7.37 -4.54 -1.71
CA ASN A 130 8.09 -5.13 -2.83
C ASN A 130 7.36 -6.39 -3.25
N SER A 131 6.40 -6.27 -4.15
CA SER A 131 5.55 -7.36 -4.57
C SER A 131 5.32 -7.39 -6.07
N ALA A 132 5.15 -8.59 -6.60
CA ALA A 132 4.70 -8.86 -7.95
C ALA A 132 3.34 -9.55 -7.88
N CYS A 133 2.34 -8.98 -8.50
CA CYS A 133 0.99 -9.53 -8.58
C CYS A 133 0.59 -9.69 -10.04
N GLU A 134 -0.16 -10.75 -10.34
CA GLU A 134 -0.60 -11.06 -11.69
C GLU A 134 -2.13 -11.11 -11.77
N LEU A 135 -2.71 -10.50 -12.79
CA LEU A 135 -4.09 -10.69 -13.19
C LEU A 135 -4.12 -11.37 -14.55
N LYS A 136 -4.55 -12.63 -14.57
CA LYS A 136 -4.63 -13.46 -15.79
C LYS A 136 -5.94 -13.22 -16.54
N SER A 137 -5.83 -13.27 -17.87
CA SER A 137 -6.98 -13.23 -18.80
C SER A 137 -7.90 -12.03 -18.61
N LEU A 138 -7.36 -10.89 -18.17
CA LEU A 138 -8.12 -9.64 -18.11
C LEU A 138 -8.27 -9.10 -19.55
N ASN A 139 -9.48 -9.13 -20.09
CA ASN A 139 -9.75 -8.80 -21.49
C ASN A 139 -8.87 -9.57 -22.51
N GLY A 140 -8.52 -10.82 -22.18
CA GLY A 140 -7.69 -11.67 -23.02
C GLY A 140 -6.19 -11.39 -22.94
N GLN A 141 -5.76 -10.59 -21.99
CA GLN A 141 -4.36 -10.27 -21.72
C GLN A 141 -4.01 -10.56 -20.27
N ASP A 142 -2.77 -10.91 -20.02
CA ASP A 142 -2.21 -11.05 -18.67
C ASP A 142 -1.51 -9.75 -18.28
N TYR A 143 -1.63 -9.36 -17.01
CA TYR A 143 -1.06 -8.13 -16.49
C TYR A 143 -0.21 -8.43 -15.26
N LEU A 144 1.04 -8.03 -15.31
CA LEU A 144 1.96 -8.05 -14.19
C LEU A 144 2.01 -6.67 -13.53
N PHE A 145 1.71 -6.62 -12.24
CA PHE A 145 1.83 -5.42 -11.40
C PHE A 145 3.05 -5.55 -10.51
N LEU A 146 4.05 -4.72 -10.72
CA LEU A 146 5.24 -4.63 -9.88
C LEU A 146 5.13 -3.44 -8.94
N THR A 147 5.19 -3.70 -7.65
CA THR A 147 5.30 -2.69 -6.60
C THR A 147 6.71 -2.73 -6.05
N VAL A 148 7.34 -1.59 -5.95
CA VAL A 148 8.66 -1.44 -5.35
C VAL A 148 8.61 -0.35 -4.29
N GLU A 149 9.41 -0.50 -3.24
CA GLU A 149 9.56 0.48 -2.17
C GLU A 149 9.96 1.86 -2.72
N TYR A 150 9.56 2.95 -2.08
CA TYR A 150 10.01 4.29 -2.44
C TYR A 150 11.55 4.37 -2.43
N ALA A 151 12.15 5.01 -3.44
CA ALA A 151 13.60 5.04 -3.66
C ALA A 151 14.22 3.63 -3.50
N PRO A 152 13.87 2.68 -4.39
CA PRO A 152 14.18 1.27 -4.19
C PRO A 152 15.69 1.02 -4.18
N ARG A 153 16.11 0.09 -3.31
CA ARG A 153 17.48 -0.40 -3.26
C ARG A 153 17.85 -1.12 -4.57
N ASP A 154 19.11 -1.10 -4.94
CA ASP A 154 19.60 -1.78 -6.17
C ASP A 154 19.17 -3.25 -6.23
N SER A 155 19.19 -3.95 -5.09
CA SER A 155 18.76 -5.34 -5.00
C SER A 155 17.25 -5.53 -5.31
N ILE A 156 16.43 -4.55 -5.02
CA ILE A 156 14.99 -4.56 -5.35
C ILE A 156 14.79 -4.26 -6.84
N VAL A 157 15.55 -3.32 -7.38
CA VAL A 157 15.53 -3.03 -8.83
C VAL A 157 15.94 -4.27 -9.64
N GLU A 158 17.01 -4.95 -9.23
CA GLU A 158 17.48 -6.19 -9.88
C GLU A 158 16.44 -7.34 -9.74
N TRP A 159 15.80 -7.44 -8.58
CA TRP A 159 14.70 -8.39 -8.39
C TRP A 159 13.52 -8.08 -9.33
N ALA A 160 13.09 -6.82 -9.41
CA ALA A 160 11.98 -6.41 -10.26
C ALA A 160 12.25 -6.68 -11.75
N LYS A 161 13.50 -6.41 -12.22
CA LYS A 161 13.92 -6.75 -13.58
C LYS A 161 13.80 -8.25 -13.86
N LYS A 162 14.32 -9.09 -12.96
CA LYS A 162 14.22 -10.55 -13.11
C LYS A 162 12.79 -11.04 -13.21
N ILE A 163 11.89 -10.48 -12.41
CA ILE A 163 10.46 -10.85 -12.48
C ILE A 163 9.86 -10.46 -13.82
N SER A 164 10.15 -9.24 -14.32
CA SER A 164 9.61 -8.77 -15.60
C SER A 164 10.16 -9.50 -16.84
N GLU A 165 11.26 -10.24 -16.70
CA GLU A 165 11.87 -11.05 -17.78
C GLU A 165 11.33 -12.50 -17.79
N LEU A 166 10.64 -12.94 -16.74
CA LEU A 166 10.11 -14.31 -16.62
C LEU A 166 8.68 -14.46 -17.16
N GLU A 167 7.99 -13.36 -17.40
CA GLU A 167 6.63 -13.26 -17.94
C GLU A 167 6.63 -12.83 -19.43
#